data_f71abcb6f4760942a321c5e74c5157fa
#
_entry.id   f71abcb6f4760942a321c5e74c5157fa
#
_cell.length_a   1.000
_cell.length_b   1.000
_cell.length_c   1.000
_cell.angle_alpha   90.00
_cell.angle_beta   90.00
_cell.angle_gamma   90.00
#
_symmetry.space_group_name_H-M   'P 1'
#
loop_
_entity.id
_entity.type
_entity.pdbx_description
1 polymer ?
#
loop_
_entity_poly.entity_id
_entity_poly.type
_entity_poly.pdbx_seq_one_letter_code
_entity_poly.pdbx_strand_id
1 'polypeptide(L)'
;MKILIDLSILRHPWCGLGQIATSYGQWYAAHPETIAEGCEVTLLVPKAFVGAFGDKVGYLEARDIYRLLPCLMPRYDLWHSIHQMSPFRPSSRSTRRILTIHDVNFIYEKQGAKRQKYIRRLQRECNSADELCFISRFAQKDTAQYINLNGKPQHVIYNGVASLTEGPQEPVTQAMDVKPFMLSIGVLKAKKNLHTLLPLMDLLPGYRLIIAGDDSDAYAQQLRNELPQHSNVSIVGTVSDAQRRWLYAHCSALLFPSLSEGFGLPVIEAMQWGKPVFCSDRTSLPEIGSTHAYYFTDFEPESMAAVVNKGLAAFDAAAACAEQKYAAAYSYDSHMRQYWALYTNQ
;
A
#
# COMPACT_ATOMS: atom_id res chain seq x y z
N MET A 1 -0.55 10.01 28.58
CA MET A 1 -0.35 8.67 27.97
C MET A 1 0.84 8.70 27.02
N LYS A 2 1.78 7.78 27.18
CA LYS A 2 2.98 7.68 26.30
C LYS A 2 2.75 6.62 25.22
N ILE A 3 2.77 7.06 23.97
CA ILE A 3 2.49 6.24 22.79
C ILE A 3 3.78 6.07 22.00
N LEU A 4 4.15 4.83 21.69
CA LEU A 4 5.21 4.56 20.73
C LEU A 4 4.62 3.99 19.43
N ILE A 5 5.04 4.57 18.31
CA ILE A 5 4.70 4.08 16.96
C ILE A 5 5.97 3.54 16.31
N ASP A 6 5.96 2.27 15.98
CA ASP A 6 7.11 1.59 15.41
C ASP A 6 7.20 1.81 13.89
N LEU A 7 8.01 2.78 13.51
CA LEU A 7 8.37 3.12 12.13
C LEU A 7 9.76 2.57 11.73
N SER A 8 10.25 1.56 12.42
CA SER A 8 11.59 0.99 12.15
C SER A 8 11.75 0.40 10.74
N ILE A 9 10.64 0.15 10.03
CA ILE A 9 10.61 -0.25 8.62
C ILE A 9 11.21 0.83 7.70
N LEU A 10 11.35 2.06 8.14
CA LEU A 10 12.06 3.14 7.43
C LEU A 10 13.55 2.83 7.16
N ARG A 11 14.07 1.69 7.62
CA ARG A 11 15.34 1.12 7.08
C ARG A 11 15.24 0.80 5.59
N HIS A 12 14.01 0.64 5.06
CA HIS A 12 13.69 0.40 3.66
C HIS A 12 12.62 1.40 3.19
N PRO A 13 12.93 2.71 3.10
CA PRO A 13 11.92 3.76 2.88
C PRO A 13 11.24 3.66 1.51
N TRP A 14 11.89 3.05 0.54
CA TRP A 14 11.40 2.93 -0.83
C TRP A 14 10.40 1.79 -1.07
N CYS A 15 10.22 0.87 -0.12
CA CYS A 15 9.17 -0.14 -0.22
C CYS A 15 7.80 0.41 0.20
N GLY A 16 6.71 -0.23 -0.20
CA GLY A 16 5.35 0.22 0.13
C GLY A 16 5.11 0.44 1.62
N LEU A 17 5.63 -0.44 2.49
CA LEU A 17 5.57 -0.26 3.95
C LEU A 17 6.41 0.92 4.44
N GLY A 18 7.54 1.18 3.80
CA GLY A 18 8.38 2.34 4.09
C GLY A 18 7.68 3.66 3.75
N GLN A 19 6.97 3.70 2.63
CA GLN A 19 6.14 4.84 2.23
C GLN A 19 5.01 5.09 3.23
N ILE A 20 4.32 4.04 3.68
CA ILE A 20 3.31 4.13 4.74
C ILE A 20 3.93 4.70 6.02
N ALA A 21 5.09 4.19 6.45
CA ALA A 21 5.78 4.69 7.65
C ALA A 21 6.20 6.16 7.52
N THR A 22 6.66 6.57 6.33
CA THR A 22 6.97 7.98 6.05
C THR A 22 5.74 8.86 6.21
N SER A 23 4.62 8.43 5.64
CA SER A 23 3.35 9.17 5.75
C SER A 23 2.82 9.26 7.18
N TYR A 24 3.04 8.24 8.04
CA TYR A 24 2.74 8.35 9.48
C TYR A 24 3.53 9.50 10.11
N GLY A 25 4.84 9.53 9.89
CA GLY A 25 5.69 10.59 10.45
C GLY A 25 5.31 11.98 9.94
N GLN A 26 5.08 12.12 8.64
CA GLN A 26 4.65 13.37 8.00
C GLN A 26 3.30 13.84 8.51
N TRP A 27 2.35 12.94 8.73
CA TRP A 27 1.03 13.29 9.25
C TRP A 27 1.12 13.89 10.66
N TYR A 28 1.89 13.26 11.57
CA TYR A 28 2.09 13.83 12.91
C TYR A 28 2.81 15.17 12.89
N ALA A 29 3.74 15.37 11.96
CA ALA A 29 4.41 16.67 11.77
C ALA A 29 3.43 17.76 11.32
N ALA A 30 2.49 17.42 10.45
CA ALA A 30 1.49 18.33 9.89
C ALA A 30 0.30 18.58 10.83
N HIS A 31 -0.02 17.66 11.74
CA HIS A 31 -1.22 17.68 12.60
C HIS A 31 -0.87 17.51 14.09
N PRO A 32 0.04 18.35 14.64
CA PRO A 32 0.43 18.24 16.05
C PRO A 32 -0.74 18.48 17.01
N GLU A 33 -1.77 19.23 16.59
CA GLU A 33 -3.01 19.50 17.33
C GLU A 33 -3.84 18.24 17.57
N THR A 34 -3.64 17.19 16.79
CA THR A 34 -4.36 15.92 17.00
C THR A 34 -3.86 15.17 18.23
N ILE A 35 -2.62 15.45 18.65
CA ILE A 35 -2.06 14.84 19.85
C ILE A 35 -2.79 15.46 21.05
N ALA A 36 -3.74 14.68 21.65
CA ALA A 36 -4.55 15.14 22.77
C ALA A 36 -3.67 15.59 23.93
N GLU A 37 -4.16 16.56 24.71
CA GLU A 37 -3.50 17.03 25.93
C GLU A 37 -3.21 15.85 26.87
N GLY A 38 -2.02 15.79 27.41
CA GLY A 38 -1.53 14.70 28.24
C GLY A 38 -1.09 13.43 27.49
N CYS A 39 -1.04 13.48 26.14
CA CYS A 39 -0.44 12.43 25.31
C CYS A 39 0.92 12.84 24.77
N GLU A 40 1.85 11.89 24.72
CA GLU A 40 3.17 12.04 24.14
C GLU A 40 3.34 10.96 23.07
N VAL A 41 3.63 11.35 21.83
CA VAL A 41 3.90 10.41 20.72
C VAL A 41 5.40 10.32 20.50
N THR A 42 5.95 9.10 20.52
CA THR A 42 7.34 8.79 20.18
C THR A 42 7.39 7.89 18.94
N LEU A 43 8.21 8.25 17.97
CA LEU A 43 8.44 7.47 16.76
C LEU A 43 9.72 6.64 16.92
N LEU A 44 9.61 5.31 16.81
CA LEU A 44 10.77 4.42 16.75
C LEU A 44 11.28 4.38 15.31
N VAL A 45 12.40 5.02 15.05
CA VAL A 45 12.92 5.24 13.69
C VAL A 45 14.41 4.85 13.57
N PRO A 46 14.90 4.49 12.37
CA PRO A 46 16.32 4.39 12.11
C PRO A 46 17.03 5.73 12.38
N LYS A 47 18.33 5.69 12.71
CA LYS A 47 19.14 6.87 13.04
C LYS A 47 18.98 8.00 12.02
N ALA A 48 18.93 7.69 10.73
CA ALA A 48 18.79 8.68 9.65
C ALA A 48 17.47 9.46 9.68
N PHE A 49 16.46 8.98 10.40
CA PHE A 49 15.14 9.61 10.50
C PHE A 49 14.87 10.26 11.87
N VAL A 50 15.84 10.28 12.76
CA VAL A 50 15.73 11.02 14.03
C VAL A 50 15.66 12.51 13.72
N GLY A 51 14.57 13.17 14.13
CA GLY A 51 14.30 14.59 13.83
C GLY A 51 13.65 14.85 12.47
N ALA A 52 13.50 13.84 11.60
CA ALA A 52 13.00 14.02 10.23
C ALA A 52 11.54 14.50 10.15
N PHE A 53 10.76 14.31 11.20
CA PHE A 53 9.33 14.64 11.27
C PHE A 53 9.05 15.79 12.27
N GLY A 54 10.02 16.70 12.46
CA GLY A 54 9.88 17.89 13.31
C GLY A 54 10.03 17.61 14.80
N ASP A 55 9.72 18.62 15.63
CA ASP A 55 9.94 18.66 17.07
C ASP A 55 8.69 18.39 17.92
N LYS A 56 7.53 18.21 17.29
CA LYS A 56 6.24 17.96 17.97
C LYS A 56 6.05 16.51 18.39
N VAL A 57 6.92 15.62 17.96
CA VAL A 57 6.98 14.20 18.33
C VAL A 57 8.33 13.86 18.91
N GLY A 58 8.33 12.91 19.85
CA GLY A 58 9.58 12.33 20.37
C GLY A 58 10.17 11.32 19.38
N TYR A 59 11.45 11.02 19.55
CA TYR A 59 12.16 10.02 18.75
C TYR A 59 12.87 9.02 19.63
N LEU A 60 12.79 7.74 19.25
CA LEU A 60 13.62 6.67 19.77
C LEU A 60 14.37 6.04 18.59
N GLU A 61 15.71 6.03 18.67
CA GLU A 61 16.53 5.38 17.65
C GLU A 61 16.31 3.85 17.70
N ALA A 62 16.02 3.23 16.55
CA ALA A 62 15.81 1.79 16.40
C ALA A 62 17.17 1.04 16.43
N ARG A 63 17.78 0.93 17.61
CA ARG A 63 19.06 0.27 17.84
C ARG A 63 18.91 -1.24 17.92
N ASP A 64 19.87 -1.98 17.36
CA ASP A 64 19.81 -3.45 17.35
C ASP A 64 19.84 -4.06 18.76
N ILE A 65 20.45 -3.36 19.76
CA ILE A 65 20.44 -3.80 21.14
C ILE A 65 19.01 -3.97 21.70
N TYR A 66 18.07 -3.12 21.30
CA TYR A 66 16.67 -3.18 21.73
C TYR A 66 15.92 -4.41 21.19
N ARG A 67 16.42 -5.02 20.11
CA ARG A 67 15.89 -6.29 19.58
C ARG A 67 16.26 -7.47 20.48
N LEU A 68 17.43 -7.40 21.10
CA LEU A 68 17.97 -8.43 21.98
C LEU A 68 17.53 -8.22 23.43
N LEU A 69 17.55 -6.99 23.89
CA LEU A 69 17.26 -6.56 25.26
C LEU A 69 16.19 -5.45 25.26
N PRO A 70 14.89 -5.79 25.01
CA PRO A 70 13.80 -4.82 25.02
C PRO A 70 13.68 -4.04 26.34
N CYS A 71 14.11 -4.63 27.45
CA CYS A 71 14.08 -3.99 28.79
C CYS A 71 14.91 -2.70 28.87
N LEU A 72 15.84 -2.47 27.93
CA LEU A 72 16.61 -1.23 27.86
C LEU A 72 15.85 -0.08 27.21
N MET A 73 14.69 -0.35 26.61
CA MET A 73 13.86 0.73 26.05
C MET A 73 13.02 1.42 27.13
N PRO A 74 12.69 2.70 26.95
CA PRO A 74 11.72 3.38 27.79
C PRO A 74 10.39 2.63 27.84
N ARG A 75 9.62 2.84 28.91
CA ARG A 75 8.27 2.29 29.04
C ARG A 75 7.27 3.20 28.35
N TYR A 76 6.32 2.59 27.66
CA TYR A 76 5.20 3.23 26.99
C TYR A 76 3.89 2.62 27.48
N ASP A 77 2.82 3.40 27.47
CA ASP A 77 1.49 2.93 27.82
C ASP A 77 0.88 2.16 26.63
N LEU A 78 1.17 2.64 25.40
CA LEU A 78 0.73 2.05 24.15
C LEU A 78 1.91 1.89 23.17
N TRP A 79 1.93 0.75 22.48
CA TRP A 79 2.86 0.42 21.40
C TRP A 79 2.09 -0.01 20.16
N HIS A 80 2.21 0.76 19.08
CA HIS A 80 1.66 0.38 17.79
C HIS A 80 2.77 -0.12 16.86
N SER A 81 2.73 -1.43 16.52
CA SER A 81 3.53 -1.99 15.44
C SER A 81 2.76 -1.84 14.14
N ILE A 82 3.18 -0.89 13.27
CA ILE A 82 2.47 -0.60 12.01
C ILE A 82 2.61 -1.70 10.95
N HIS A 83 3.43 -2.73 11.22
CA HIS A 83 3.52 -3.91 10.36
C HIS A 83 3.83 -5.17 11.18
N GLN A 84 3.36 -6.31 10.67
CA GLN A 84 3.37 -7.59 11.38
C GLN A 84 4.74 -8.25 11.57
N MET A 85 5.79 -7.78 10.91
CA MET A 85 7.12 -8.37 10.96
C MET A 85 8.16 -7.46 11.62
N SER A 86 7.73 -6.52 12.49
CA SER A 86 8.68 -5.73 13.27
C SER A 86 9.56 -6.62 14.14
N PRO A 87 10.88 -6.35 14.22
CA PRO A 87 11.77 -7.04 15.13
C PRO A 87 11.72 -6.46 16.55
N PHE A 88 11.05 -5.32 16.77
CA PHE A 88 10.99 -4.62 18.05
C PHE A 88 9.73 -4.98 18.83
N ARG A 89 9.82 -4.91 20.15
CA ARG A 89 8.75 -5.22 21.09
C ARG A 89 8.82 -4.31 22.30
N PRO A 90 7.69 -4.02 22.97
CA PRO A 90 7.70 -3.21 24.17
C PRO A 90 8.56 -3.82 25.27
N SER A 91 9.12 -2.94 26.12
CA SER A 91 9.92 -3.32 27.30
C SER A 91 9.09 -3.90 28.45
N SER A 92 7.79 -3.65 28.48
CA SER A 92 6.87 -4.08 29.53
C SER A 92 5.70 -4.88 28.96
N ARG A 93 5.23 -5.87 29.73
CA ARG A 93 4.00 -6.62 29.42
C ARG A 93 2.73 -5.84 29.73
N SER A 94 2.81 -4.76 30.49
CA SER A 94 1.69 -3.88 30.78
C SER A 94 1.44 -2.83 29.66
N THR A 95 2.33 -2.73 28.68
CA THR A 95 2.16 -1.88 27.52
C THR A 95 1.06 -2.46 26.61
N ARG A 96 -0.04 -1.71 26.40
CA ARG A 96 -1.08 -2.08 25.44
C ARG A 96 -0.47 -2.14 24.04
N ARG A 97 -0.58 -3.26 23.36
CA ARG A 97 0.05 -3.48 22.05
C ARG A 97 -1.00 -3.64 20.93
N ILE A 98 -0.93 -2.76 19.95
CA ILE A 98 -1.68 -2.83 18.70
C ILE A 98 -0.75 -3.33 17.59
N LEU A 99 -1.20 -4.31 16.82
CA LEU A 99 -0.47 -4.88 15.70
C LEU A 99 -1.24 -4.71 14.41
N THR A 100 -0.67 -3.99 13.44
CA THR A 100 -1.25 -3.91 12.09
C THR A 100 -0.70 -5.03 11.20
N ILE A 101 -1.62 -5.74 10.55
CA ILE A 101 -1.36 -6.83 9.60
C ILE A 101 -1.77 -6.36 8.21
N HIS A 102 -0.78 -6.30 7.29
CA HIS A 102 -1.00 -5.84 5.92
C HIS A 102 -1.44 -6.97 5.00
N ASP A 103 -0.80 -8.12 5.11
CA ASP A 103 -1.08 -9.31 4.31
C ASP A 103 -0.41 -10.55 4.91
N VAL A 104 -0.70 -11.68 4.31
CA VAL A 104 0.01 -12.94 4.54
C VAL A 104 0.61 -13.50 3.24
N ASN A 105 1.02 -12.62 2.33
CA ASN A 105 1.57 -12.98 1.01
C ASN A 105 2.70 -14.01 1.08
N PHE A 106 3.46 -14.04 2.17
CA PHE A 106 4.49 -15.05 2.40
C PHE A 106 3.95 -16.49 2.39
N ILE A 107 2.64 -16.69 2.62
CA ILE A 107 1.98 -18.00 2.53
C ILE A 107 2.03 -18.51 1.09
N TYR A 108 1.84 -17.62 0.13
CA TYR A 108 1.79 -17.92 -1.30
C TYR A 108 3.18 -17.88 -1.95
N GLU A 109 4.05 -16.97 -1.47
CA GLU A 109 5.39 -16.75 -2.02
C GLU A 109 6.46 -17.73 -1.49
N LYS A 110 6.25 -18.34 -0.32
CA LYS A 110 7.25 -19.20 0.34
C LYS A 110 6.74 -20.63 0.50
N GLN A 111 7.67 -21.59 0.54
CA GLN A 111 7.36 -23.01 0.67
C GLN A 111 8.10 -23.65 1.85
N GLY A 112 7.65 -24.84 2.25
CA GLY A 112 8.31 -25.71 3.22
C GLY A 112 8.63 -25.05 4.54
N ALA A 113 9.81 -25.30 5.07
CA ALA A 113 10.27 -24.81 6.38
C ALA A 113 10.31 -23.28 6.49
N LYS A 114 10.56 -22.58 5.36
CA LYS A 114 10.58 -21.11 5.34
C LYS A 114 9.18 -20.54 5.57
N ARG A 115 8.15 -21.08 4.89
CA ARG A 115 6.75 -20.72 5.11
C ARG A 115 6.34 -20.95 6.57
N GLN A 116 6.63 -22.12 7.13
CA GLN A 116 6.32 -22.45 8.51
C GLN A 116 7.01 -21.52 9.53
N LYS A 117 8.25 -21.10 9.25
CA LYS A 117 8.95 -20.11 10.07
C LYS A 117 8.20 -18.78 10.15
N TYR A 118 7.65 -18.27 9.01
CA TYR A 118 6.90 -17.03 8.96
C TYR A 118 5.54 -17.16 9.65
N ILE A 119 4.83 -18.29 9.47
CA ILE A 119 3.59 -18.58 10.18
C ILE A 119 3.81 -18.52 11.69
N ARG A 120 4.81 -19.27 12.20
CA ARG A 120 5.14 -19.27 13.64
C ARG A 120 5.54 -17.88 14.15
N ARG A 121 6.23 -17.08 13.32
CA ARG A 121 6.58 -15.71 13.69
C ARG A 121 5.34 -14.85 13.82
N LEU A 122 4.48 -14.82 12.81
CA LEU A 122 3.25 -14.03 12.84
C LEU A 122 2.32 -14.46 13.97
N GLN A 123 2.19 -15.79 14.22
CA GLN A 123 1.41 -16.31 15.33
C GLN A 123 1.92 -15.77 16.69
N ARG A 124 3.24 -15.70 16.89
CA ARG A 124 3.80 -15.11 18.11
C ARG A 124 3.53 -13.62 18.24
N GLU A 125 3.58 -12.88 17.14
CA GLU A 125 3.25 -11.46 17.14
C GLU A 125 1.76 -11.24 17.48
N CYS A 126 0.86 -12.01 16.87
CA CYS A 126 -0.58 -11.98 17.20
C CYS A 126 -0.86 -12.36 18.65
N ASN A 127 -0.21 -13.41 19.16
CA ASN A 127 -0.38 -13.84 20.57
C ASN A 127 0.02 -12.75 21.55
N SER A 128 1.05 -11.96 21.23
CA SER A 128 1.60 -10.92 22.11
C SER A 128 0.93 -9.55 21.94
N ALA A 129 0.12 -9.35 20.91
CA ALA A 129 -0.68 -8.15 20.73
C ALA A 129 -1.96 -8.21 21.59
N ASP A 130 -2.46 -7.08 22.04
CA ASP A 130 -3.76 -6.96 22.71
C ASP A 130 -4.87 -6.78 21.69
N GLU A 131 -4.57 -6.08 20.60
CA GLU A 131 -5.51 -5.80 19.52
C GLU A 131 -4.83 -5.97 18.16
N LEU A 132 -5.63 -6.40 17.17
CA LEU A 132 -5.18 -6.65 15.80
C LEU A 132 -5.91 -5.69 14.85
N CYS A 133 -5.13 -4.96 14.05
CA CYS A 133 -5.65 -4.13 12.97
C CYS A 133 -5.33 -4.78 11.62
N PHE A 134 -6.25 -4.70 10.69
CA PHE A 134 -6.09 -5.21 9.33
C PHE A 134 -6.34 -4.09 8.34
N ILE A 135 -5.54 -4.03 7.28
CA ILE A 135 -5.66 -2.97 6.26
C ILE A 135 -6.80 -3.18 5.27
N SER A 136 -7.45 -4.34 5.32
CA SER A 136 -8.65 -4.69 4.55
C SER A 136 -9.38 -5.87 5.20
N ARG A 137 -10.66 -6.05 4.89
CA ARG A 137 -11.43 -7.24 5.29
C ARG A 137 -10.88 -8.50 4.66
N PHE A 138 -10.34 -8.38 3.43
CA PHE A 138 -9.62 -9.47 2.79
C PHE A 138 -8.41 -9.89 3.61
N ALA A 139 -7.52 -8.95 4.00
CA ALA A 139 -6.35 -9.26 4.82
C ALA A 139 -6.72 -9.91 6.16
N GLN A 140 -7.83 -9.48 6.78
CA GLN A 140 -8.38 -10.11 7.99
C GLN A 140 -8.79 -11.56 7.73
N LYS A 141 -9.62 -11.80 6.72
CA LYS A 141 -10.14 -13.14 6.38
C LYS A 141 -9.02 -14.09 5.96
N ASP A 142 -8.09 -13.61 5.14
CA ASP A 142 -6.97 -14.40 4.65
C ASP A 142 -6.01 -14.76 5.80
N THR A 143 -5.72 -13.82 6.69
CA THR A 143 -4.89 -14.09 7.88
C THR A 143 -5.54 -15.16 8.78
N ALA A 144 -6.86 -15.09 9.01
CA ALA A 144 -7.57 -16.02 9.88
C ALA A 144 -7.55 -17.48 9.40
N GLN A 145 -7.28 -17.74 8.09
CA GLN A 145 -7.13 -19.08 7.56
C GLN A 145 -5.86 -19.79 8.05
N TYR A 146 -4.83 -19.04 8.41
CA TYR A 146 -3.49 -19.56 8.72
C TYR A 146 -3.00 -19.25 10.12
N ILE A 147 -3.59 -18.25 10.76
CA ILE A 147 -3.19 -17.71 12.07
C ILE A 147 -4.39 -17.74 13.01
N ASN A 148 -4.20 -18.35 14.18
CA ASN A 148 -5.19 -18.25 15.24
C ASN A 148 -5.16 -16.82 15.84
N LEU A 149 -6.25 -16.09 15.69
CA LEU A 149 -6.38 -14.72 16.19
C LEU A 149 -6.78 -14.64 17.67
N ASN A 150 -6.93 -15.80 18.33
CA ASN A 150 -7.13 -15.96 19.80
C ASN A 150 -8.32 -15.17 20.39
N GLY A 151 -9.37 -14.90 19.61
CA GLY A 151 -10.53 -14.13 20.05
C GLY A 151 -10.23 -12.67 20.44
N LYS A 152 -9.07 -12.14 20.03
CA LYS A 152 -8.65 -10.77 20.32
C LYS A 152 -9.55 -9.75 19.59
N PRO A 153 -9.70 -8.53 20.12
CA PRO A 153 -10.33 -7.43 19.40
C PRO A 153 -9.67 -7.22 18.05
N GLN A 154 -10.49 -7.10 17.00
CA GLN A 154 -10.07 -6.96 15.62
C GLN A 154 -10.70 -5.73 15.00
N HIS A 155 -9.88 -4.93 14.34
CA HIS A 155 -10.29 -3.70 13.67
C HIS A 155 -9.88 -3.77 12.20
N VAL A 156 -10.72 -3.30 11.31
CA VAL A 156 -10.33 -3.06 9.91
C VAL A 156 -10.19 -1.55 9.75
N ILE A 157 -8.96 -1.11 9.57
CA ILE A 157 -8.60 0.28 9.31
C ILE A 157 -7.88 0.31 7.97
N TYR A 158 -8.59 0.75 6.94
CA TYR A 158 -8.05 0.81 5.58
C TYR A 158 -6.82 1.70 5.51
N ASN A 159 -5.86 1.34 4.65
CA ASN A 159 -4.68 2.18 4.46
C ASN A 159 -5.05 3.58 4.01
N GLY A 160 -4.40 4.57 4.60
CA GLY A 160 -4.41 5.93 4.08
C GLY A 160 -3.64 6.00 2.76
N VAL A 161 -4.17 6.77 1.83
CA VAL A 161 -3.54 7.06 0.54
C VAL A 161 -3.18 8.54 0.52
N ALA A 162 -1.89 8.84 0.25
CA ALA A 162 -1.44 10.21 0.14
C ALA A 162 -2.16 10.93 -1.01
N SER A 163 -2.46 12.21 -0.84
CA SER A 163 -2.97 13.02 -1.95
C SER A 163 -1.92 13.11 -3.05
N LEU A 164 -2.28 12.63 -4.23
CA LEU A 164 -1.44 12.78 -5.43
C LEU A 164 -1.89 13.95 -6.31
N THR A 165 -3.03 14.57 -6.00
CA THR A 165 -3.59 15.69 -6.80
C THR A 165 -2.89 17.01 -6.55
N GLU A 166 -2.06 17.07 -5.52
CA GLU A 166 -1.30 18.27 -5.13
C GLU A 166 0.20 18.07 -5.31
N GLY A 167 0.90 19.16 -5.63
CA GLY A 167 2.35 19.19 -5.76
C GLY A 167 2.85 19.19 -7.21
N PRO A 168 4.17 19.25 -7.40
CA PRO A 168 4.78 19.36 -8.72
C PRO A 168 4.51 18.12 -9.57
N GLN A 169 4.38 18.33 -10.87
CA GLN A 169 4.28 17.29 -11.90
C GLN A 169 5.47 17.40 -12.83
N GLU A 170 6.06 16.27 -13.19
CA GLU A 170 7.19 16.17 -14.12
C GLU A 170 6.84 15.14 -15.20
N PRO A 171 6.89 15.53 -16.49
CA PRO A 171 6.60 14.62 -17.59
C PRO A 171 7.53 13.41 -17.62
N VAL A 172 6.96 12.26 -18.00
CA VAL A 172 7.73 11.04 -18.34
C VAL A 172 7.86 11.00 -19.87
N THR A 173 9.09 11.19 -20.36
CA THR A 173 9.36 11.33 -21.81
C THR A 173 8.78 10.18 -22.65
N GLN A 174 8.89 8.97 -22.17
CA GLN A 174 8.36 7.78 -22.87
C GLN A 174 6.83 7.75 -22.95
N ALA A 175 6.13 8.55 -22.13
CA ALA A 175 4.67 8.69 -22.17
C ALA A 175 4.22 9.88 -23.02
N MET A 176 5.15 10.75 -23.43
CA MET A 176 4.87 11.92 -24.27
C MET A 176 4.81 11.49 -25.74
N ASP A 177 3.64 11.14 -26.22
CA ASP A 177 3.37 10.80 -27.61
C ASP A 177 1.99 11.33 -28.02
N VAL A 178 1.70 11.31 -29.30
CA VAL A 178 0.40 11.71 -29.87
C VAL A 178 -0.73 10.80 -29.39
N LYS A 179 -0.46 9.51 -29.16
CA LYS A 179 -1.46 8.56 -28.69
C LYS A 179 -1.66 8.64 -27.18
N PRO A 180 -2.91 8.61 -26.70
CA PRO A 180 -3.20 8.50 -25.27
C PRO A 180 -2.63 7.21 -24.69
N PHE A 181 -2.33 7.21 -23.38
CA PHE A 181 -1.78 6.04 -22.74
C PHE A 181 -2.61 5.57 -21.55
N MET A 182 -2.56 4.26 -21.31
CA MET A 182 -3.01 3.60 -20.08
C MET A 182 -1.81 3.39 -19.16
N LEU A 183 -2.04 3.37 -17.87
CA LEU A 183 -1.01 3.25 -16.85
C LEU A 183 -1.13 1.91 -16.12
N SER A 184 0.01 1.25 -15.89
CA SER A 184 0.15 0.23 -14.85
C SER A 184 1.32 0.59 -13.97
N ILE A 185 1.16 0.57 -12.63
CA ILE A 185 2.19 1.06 -11.72
C ILE A 185 2.35 0.17 -10.48
N GLY A 186 3.61 -0.04 -10.09
CA GLY A 186 4.00 -0.82 -8.90
C GLY A 186 5.25 -1.64 -9.17
N VAL A 187 5.74 -2.37 -8.15
CA VAL A 187 6.90 -3.24 -8.30
C VAL A 187 6.59 -4.36 -9.32
N LEU A 188 7.42 -4.52 -10.34
CA LEU A 188 7.22 -5.49 -11.43
C LEU A 188 7.55 -6.92 -10.96
N LYS A 189 6.57 -7.61 -10.41
CA LYS A 189 6.66 -9.00 -9.93
C LYS A 189 5.57 -9.88 -10.54
N ALA A 190 5.80 -11.17 -10.60
CA ALA A 190 4.88 -12.14 -11.19
C ALA A 190 3.43 -12.02 -10.69
N LYS A 191 3.24 -11.73 -9.39
CA LYS A 191 1.91 -11.52 -8.80
C LYS A 191 1.15 -10.30 -9.36
N LYS A 192 1.85 -9.36 -10.01
CA LYS A 192 1.20 -8.21 -10.67
C LYS A 192 0.59 -8.56 -12.03
N ASN A 193 0.91 -9.76 -12.55
CA ASN A 193 0.29 -10.33 -13.75
C ASN A 193 0.40 -9.45 -15.00
N LEU A 194 1.44 -8.62 -15.08
CA LEU A 194 1.58 -7.60 -16.13
C LEU A 194 1.74 -8.19 -17.54
N HIS A 195 2.20 -9.43 -17.67
CA HIS A 195 2.34 -10.10 -18.96
C HIS A 195 0.99 -10.24 -19.70
N THR A 196 -0.13 -10.30 -18.97
CA THR A 196 -1.47 -10.37 -19.59
C THR A 196 -1.88 -9.06 -20.26
N LEU A 197 -1.23 -7.94 -19.89
CA LEU A 197 -1.47 -6.64 -20.52
C LEU A 197 -0.81 -6.54 -21.91
N LEU A 198 0.24 -7.32 -22.20
CA LEU A 198 0.94 -7.24 -23.49
C LEU A 198 0.02 -7.60 -24.66
N PRO A 199 -0.58 -8.82 -24.70
CA PRO A 199 -1.53 -9.17 -25.77
C PRO A 199 -2.83 -8.37 -25.69
N LEU A 200 -3.26 -7.89 -24.52
CA LEU A 200 -4.39 -6.97 -24.43
C LEU A 200 -4.12 -5.70 -25.24
N MET A 201 -2.92 -5.15 -25.16
CA MET A 201 -2.60 -3.90 -25.87
C MET A 201 -2.56 -4.06 -27.39
N ASP A 202 -2.37 -5.24 -27.93
CA ASP A 202 -2.48 -5.50 -29.36
C ASP A 202 -3.95 -5.33 -29.85
N LEU A 203 -4.91 -5.59 -28.95
CA LEU A 203 -6.34 -5.37 -29.20
C LEU A 203 -6.80 -3.91 -28.95
N LEU A 204 -5.92 -3.07 -28.42
CA LEU A 204 -6.18 -1.67 -28.09
C LEU A 204 -5.21 -0.71 -28.84
N PRO A 205 -5.14 -0.75 -30.20
CA PRO A 205 -4.11 -0.04 -30.97
C PRO A 205 -4.23 1.48 -30.90
N GLY A 206 -5.37 2.01 -30.39
CA GLY A 206 -5.59 3.45 -30.16
C GLY A 206 -4.85 3.97 -28.93
N TYR A 207 -4.32 3.08 -28.09
CA TYR A 207 -3.66 3.43 -26.82
C TYR A 207 -2.23 2.90 -26.78
N ARG A 208 -1.44 3.49 -25.89
CA ARG A 208 -0.16 2.96 -25.44
C ARG A 208 -0.32 2.47 -23.99
N LEU A 209 0.57 1.60 -23.54
CA LEU A 209 0.69 1.21 -22.13
C LEU A 209 2.03 1.70 -21.58
N ILE A 210 1.98 2.42 -20.48
CA ILE A 210 3.15 2.79 -19.69
C ILE A 210 3.13 1.94 -18.41
N ILE A 211 4.18 1.13 -18.22
CA ILE A 211 4.41 0.34 -17.02
C ILE A 211 5.52 1.02 -16.22
N ALA A 212 5.19 1.50 -15.01
CA ALA A 212 6.11 2.21 -14.12
C ALA A 212 6.32 1.47 -12.81
N GLY A 213 7.55 1.45 -12.30
CA GLY A 213 7.88 0.90 -11.00
C GLY A 213 9.22 0.19 -10.96
N ASP A 214 9.58 -0.35 -9.80
CA ASP A 214 10.82 -1.10 -9.61
C ASP A 214 10.82 -2.37 -10.48
N ASP A 215 11.76 -2.44 -11.39
CA ASP A 215 11.93 -3.48 -12.39
C ASP A 215 13.21 -4.33 -12.16
N SER A 216 13.68 -4.37 -10.93
CA SER A 216 14.86 -5.15 -10.51
C SER A 216 14.63 -6.67 -10.45
N ASP A 217 13.37 -7.11 -10.49
CA ASP A 217 13.00 -8.53 -10.41
C ASP A 217 13.20 -9.27 -11.75
N ALA A 218 13.50 -10.56 -11.68
CA ALA A 218 13.66 -11.41 -12.88
C ALA A 218 12.42 -11.41 -13.79
N TYR A 219 11.23 -11.26 -13.22
CA TYR A 219 9.99 -11.15 -13.98
C TYR A 219 9.96 -9.89 -14.87
N ALA A 220 10.51 -8.78 -14.40
CA ALA A 220 10.61 -7.57 -15.21
C ALA A 220 11.52 -7.79 -16.44
N GLN A 221 12.59 -8.57 -16.29
CA GLN A 221 13.44 -8.92 -17.42
C GLN A 221 12.71 -9.81 -18.45
N GLN A 222 11.86 -10.74 -17.98
CA GLN A 222 11.02 -11.54 -18.88
C GLN A 222 10.08 -10.65 -19.68
N LEU A 223 9.37 -9.72 -19.02
CA LEU A 223 8.50 -8.74 -19.69
C LEU A 223 9.27 -7.93 -20.75
N ARG A 224 10.48 -7.44 -20.43
CA ARG A 224 11.30 -6.68 -21.37
C ARG A 224 11.68 -7.48 -22.63
N ASN A 225 11.87 -8.78 -22.50
CA ASN A 225 12.20 -9.65 -23.63
C ASN A 225 11.00 -9.83 -24.59
N GLU A 226 9.78 -9.64 -24.12
CA GLU A 226 8.55 -9.73 -24.91
C GLU A 226 8.18 -8.39 -25.59
N LEU A 227 8.64 -7.24 -25.05
CA LEU A 227 8.32 -5.90 -25.59
C LEU A 227 8.56 -5.70 -27.08
N PRO A 228 9.62 -6.28 -27.73
CA PRO A 228 9.81 -6.09 -29.18
C PRO A 228 8.62 -6.55 -30.03
N GLN A 229 7.75 -7.40 -29.51
CA GLN A 229 6.54 -7.88 -30.16
C GLN A 229 5.34 -6.98 -29.94
N HIS A 230 5.42 -6.03 -28.99
CA HIS A 230 4.33 -5.15 -28.54
C HIS A 230 4.76 -3.68 -28.58
N SER A 231 4.73 -3.08 -29.77
CA SER A 231 5.28 -1.73 -30.05
C SER A 231 4.59 -0.59 -29.30
N ASN A 232 3.40 -0.82 -28.76
CA ASN A 232 2.61 0.16 -27.99
C ASN A 232 2.77 0.00 -26.47
N VAL A 233 3.74 -0.78 -25.98
CA VAL A 233 4.03 -0.96 -24.54
C VAL A 233 5.42 -0.43 -24.23
N SER A 234 5.54 0.28 -23.11
CA SER A 234 6.83 0.79 -22.61
C SER A 234 6.96 0.56 -21.10
N ILE A 235 8.12 0.04 -20.66
CA ILE A 235 8.51 -0.06 -19.25
C ILE A 235 9.48 1.08 -18.96
N VAL A 236 9.08 2.00 -18.07
CA VAL A 236 9.86 3.23 -17.78
C VAL A 236 10.72 3.13 -16.52
N GLY A 237 10.61 2.01 -15.77
CA GLY A 237 11.33 1.81 -14.51
C GLY A 237 10.73 2.62 -13.36
N THR A 238 11.55 2.85 -12.34
CA THR A 238 11.16 3.63 -11.16
C THR A 238 10.98 5.10 -11.52
N VAL A 239 9.91 5.71 -11.02
CA VAL A 239 9.55 7.12 -11.25
C VAL A 239 9.56 7.91 -9.96
N SER A 240 9.84 9.20 -10.05
CA SER A 240 9.72 10.14 -8.92
C SER A 240 8.25 10.38 -8.54
N ASP A 241 8.00 10.95 -7.36
CA ASP A 241 6.63 11.34 -6.99
C ASP A 241 6.04 12.40 -7.94
N ALA A 242 6.85 13.30 -8.48
CA ALA A 242 6.42 14.28 -9.48
C ALA A 242 6.03 13.61 -10.80
N GLN A 243 6.81 12.64 -11.26
CA GLN A 243 6.52 11.82 -12.44
C GLN A 243 5.30 10.93 -12.22
N ARG A 244 5.15 10.35 -11.04
CA ARG A 244 3.98 9.54 -10.66
C ARG A 244 2.69 10.37 -10.71
N ARG A 245 2.69 11.60 -10.17
CA ARG A 245 1.57 12.54 -10.27
C ARG A 245 1.23 12.83 -11.73
N TRP A 246 2.25 13.11 -12.53
CA TRP A 246 2.07 13.38 -13.94
C TRP A 246 1.44 12.18 -14.69
N LEU A 247 1.93 10.97 -14.44
CA LEU A 247 1.39 9.75 -15.06
C LEU A 247 -0.09 9.56 -14.73
N TYR A 248 -0.49 9.69 -13.46
CA TYR A 248 -1.91 9.59 -13.08
C TYR A 248 -2.75 10.72 -13.66
N ALA A 249 -2.24 11.94 -13.68
CA ALA A 249 -2.97 13.10 -14.22
C ALA A 249 -3.28 12.94 -15.72
N HIS A 250 -2.37 12.34 -16.49
CA HIS A 250 -2.42 12.28 -17.94
C HIS A 250 -2.81 10.93 -18.53
N CYS A 251 -2.84 9.85 -17.74
CA CYS A 251 -3.30 8.56 -18.26
C CYS A 251 -4.80 8.60 -18.59
N SER A 252 -5.19 7.76 -19.55
CA SER A 252 -6.60 7.53 -19.90
C SER A 252 -7.29 6.59 -18.92
N ALA A 253 -6.54 5.64 -18.34
CA ALA A 253 -7.03 4.63 -17.40
C ALA A 253 -5.89 3.99 -16.62
N LEU A 254 -6.21 3.38 -15.49
CA LEU A 254 -5.34 2.44 -14.79
C LEU A 254 -5.69 1.00 -15.20
N LEU A 255 -4.67 0.21 -15.58
CA LEU A 255 -4.77 -1.25 -15.76
C LEU A 255 -4.02 -1.96 -14.64
N PHE A 256 -4.72 -2.73 -13.81
CA PHE A 256 -4.15 -3.32 -12.60
C PHE A 256 -4.57 -4.80 -12.41
N PRO A 257 -4.03 -5.74 -13.24
CA PRO A 257 -4.44 -7.14 -13.28
C PRO A 257 -3.84 -8.00 -12.16
N SER A 258 -3.49 -7.40 -11.02
CA SER A 258 -2.75 -8.06 -9.93
C SER A 258 -3.51 -9.26 -9.36
N LEU A 259 -2.81 -10.38 -9.17
CA LEU A 259 -3.36 -11.62 -8.60
C LEU A 259 -3.40 -11.60 -7.06
N SER A 260 -2.61 -10.75 -6.42
CA SER A 260 -2.50 -10.74 -4.96
C SER A 260 -2.12 -9.36 -4.43
N GLU A 261 -3.07 -8.76 -3.71
CA GLU A 261 -2.90 -7.49 -3.01
C GLU A 261 -3.46 -7.58 -1.59
N GLY A 262 -2.78 -6.93 -0.66
CA GLY A 262 -3.33 -6.71 0.68
C GLY A 262 -4.30 -5.53 0.71
N PHE A 263 -4.14 -4.56 -0.21
CA PHE A 263 -4.98 -3.36 -0.32
C PHE A 263 -5.20 -2.95 -1.79
N GLY A 264 -4.16 -2.49 -2.49
CA GLY A 264 -4.28 -1.98 -3.87
C GLY A 264 -4.24 -0.45 -3.93
N LEU A 265 -3.21 0.17 -3.34
CA LEU A 265 -3.02 1.64 -3.35
C LEU A 265 -3.23 2.27 -4.74
N PRO A 266 -2.69 1.72 -5.85
CA PRO A 266 -2.87 2.29 -7.19
C PRO A 266 -4.32 2.50 -7.61
N VAL A 267 -5.25 1.67 -7.13
CA VAL A 267 -6.68 1.80 -7.40
C VAL A 267 -7.22 3.14 -6.88
N ILE A 268 -6.95 3.41 -5.59
CA ILE A 268 -7.40 4.67 -4.97
C ILE A 268 -6.64 5.88 -5.53
N GLU A 269 -5.35 5.72 -5.85
CA GLU A 269 -4.54 6.77 -6.46
C GLU A 269 -5.09 7.20 -7.82
N ALA A 270 -5.50 6.27 -8.68
CA ALA A 270 -6.14 6.58 -9.94
C ALA A 270 -7.50 7.26 -9.75
N MET A 271 -8.30 6.78 -8.80
CA MET A 271 -9.60 7.36 -8.46
C MET A 271 -9.48 8.80 -7.92
N GLN A 272 -8.40 9.16 -7.20
CA GLN A 272 -8.14 10.55 -6.80
C GLN A 272 -8.08 11.50 -8.01
N TRP A 273 -7.61 11.00 -9.15
CA TRP A 273 -7.55 11.74 -10.42
C TRP A 273 -8.80 11.57 -11.29
N GLY A 274 -9.83 10.84 -10.80
CA GLY A 274 -11.03 10.53 -11.59
C GLY A 274 -10.69 9.75 -12.84
N LYS A 275 -9.80 8.77 -12.76
CA LYS A 275 -9.38 7.94 -13.89
C LYS A 275 -10.01 6.56 -13.80
N PRO A 276 -10.66 6.06 -14.87
CA PRO A 276 -11.27 4.75 -14.85
C PRO A 276 -10.25 3.67 -14.50
N VAL A 277 -10.66 2.79 -13.59
CA VAL A 277 -9.81 1.72 -13.05
C VAL A 277 -10.29 0.38 -13.57
N PHE A 278 -9.39 -0.34 -14.22
CA PHE A 278 -9.58 -1.72 -14.66
C PHE A 278 -8.66 -2.62 -13.86
N CYS A 279 -9.19 -3.43 -12.97
CA CYS A 279 -8.40 -4.27 -12.10
C CYS A 279 -8.94 -5.71 -12.04
N SER A 280 -8.15 -6.64 -11.49
CA SER A 280 -8.64 -8.00 -11.29
C SER A 280 -9.71 -8.05 -10.20
N ASP A 281 -10.54 -9.10 -10.24
CA ASP A 281 -11.51 -9.41 -9.18
C ASP A 281 -10.89 -10.19 -8.02
N ARG A 282 -9.56 -10.15 -7.86
CA ARG A 282 -8.82 -10.98 -6.89
C ARG A 282 -8.55 -10.22 -5.60
N THR A 283 -8.50 -10.99 -4.50
CA THR A 283 -8.04 -10.59 -3.17
C THR A 283 -8.77 -9.34 -2.62
N SER A 284 -8.05 -8.27 -2.29
CA SER A 284 -8.64 -7.03 -1.75
C SER A 284 -9.22 -6.09 -2.83
N LEU A 285 -8.92 -6.32 -4.11
CA LEU A 285 -9.26 -5.36 -5.17
C LEU A 285 -10.77 -5.13 -5.33
N PRO A 286 -11.66 -6.15 -5.26
CA PRO A 286 -13.10 -5.92 -5.29
C PRO A 286 -13.61 -5.14 -4.07
N GLU A 287 -12.99 -5.30 -2.91
CA GLU A 287 -13.31 -4.55 -1.70
C GLU A 287 -12.92 -3.06 -1.84
N ILE A 288 -11.72 -2.80 -2.39
CA ILE A 288 -11.17 -1.45 -2.50
C ILE A 288 -11.72 -0.70 -3.72
N GLY A 289 -11.90 -1.37 -4.85
CA GLY A 289 -12.48 -0.76 -6.04
C GLY A 289 -14.01 -0.62 -5.96
N SER A 290 -14.67 -1.46 -5.15
CA SER A 290 -16.12 -1.47 -4.93
C SER A 290 -16.90 -1.42 -6.25
N THR A 291 -17.90 -0.58 -6.36
CA THR A 291 -18.68 -0.32 -7.60
C THR A 291 -18.04 0.72 -8.51
N HIS A 292 -16.87 1.23 -8.15
CA HIS A 292 -16.16 2.30 -8.86
C HIS A 292 -15.07 1.78 -9.80
N ALA A 293 -14.81 0.48 -9.84
CA ALA A 293 -13.84 -0.12 -10.74
C ALA A 293 -14.51 -1.13 -11.68
N TYR A 294 -13.86 -1.38 -12.81
CA TYR A 294 -14.22 -2.43 -13.77
C TYR A 294 -13.32 -3.64 -13.54
N TYR A 295 -13.89 -4.85 -13.52
CA TYR A 295 -13.17 -6.03 -13.08
C TYR A 295 -12.89 -7.03 -14.19
N PHE A 296 -11.63 -7.46 -14.28
CA PHE A 296 -11.21 -8.62 -15.05
C PHE A 296 -11.53 -9.89 -14.23
N THR A 297 -12.46 -10.71 -14.72
CA THR A 297 -12.81 -12.00 -14.11
C THR A 297 -11.93 -13.15 -14.60
N ASP A 298 -11.40 -12.98 -15.81
CA ASP A 298 -10.35 -13.79 -16.43
C ASP A 298 -9.30 -12.87 -17.08
N PHE A 299 -8.24 -13.45 -17.61
CA PHE A 299 -7.13 -12.68 -18.17
C PHE A 299 -6.89 -13.01 -19.66
N GLU A 300 -7.92 -13.53 -20.34
CA GLU A 300 -7.89 -13.68 -21.79
C GLU A 300 -7.96 -12.29 -22.45
N PRO A 301 -7.11 -12.01 -23.44
CA PRO A 301 -6.97 -10.67 -24.02
C PRO A 301 -8.29 -10.10 -24.54
N GLU A 302 -9.12 -10.92 -25.18
CA GLU A 302 -10.41 -10.53 -25.75
C GLU A 302 -11.42 -10.17 -24.66
N SER A 303 -11.47 -10.95 -23.59
CA SER A 303 -12.30 -10.69 -22.41
C SER A 303 -11.90 -9.38 -21.74
N MET A 304 -10.60 -9.19 -21.52
CA MET A 304 -10.05 -7.96 -20.92
C MET A 304 -10.35 -6.75 -21.83
N ALA A 305 -10.14 -6.87 -23.15
CA ALA A 305 -10.44 -5.79 -24.11
C ALA A 305 -11.92 -5.40 -24.11
N ALA A 306 -12.82 -6.38 -24.01
CA ALA A 306 -14.25 -6.12 -23.91
C ALA A 306 -14.60 -5.33 -22.64
N VAL A 307 -14.01 -5.67 -21.48
CA VAL A 307 -14.18 -4.93 -20.21
C VAL A 307 -13.65 -3.49 -20.36
N VAL A 308 -12.46 -3.32 -20.93
CA VAL A 308 -11.83 -1.99 -21.10
C VAL A 308 -12.69 -1.13 -22.03
N ASN A 309 -13.06 -1.62 -23.21
CA ASN A 309 -13.85 -0.87 -24.17
C ASN A 309 -15.22 -0.46 -23.60
N LYS A 310 -15.91 -1.41 -22.92
CA LYS A 310 -17.19 -1.13 -22.27
C LYS A 310 -17.05 -0.09 -21.16
N GLY A 311 -16.03 -0.21 -20.33
CA GLY A 311 -15.79 0.71 -19.22
C GLY A 311 -15.45 2.12 -19.71
N LEU A 312 -14.55 2.24 -20.70
CA LEU A 312 -14.21 3.54 -21.29
C LEU A 312 -15.41 4.23 -21.95
N ALA A 313 -16.29 3.46 -22.60
CA ALA A 313 -17.50 4.00 -23.21
C ALA A 313 -18.55 4.47 -22.18
N ALA A 314 -18.58 3.85 -21.00
CA ALA A 314 -19.50 4.17 -19.91
C ALA A 314 -18.96 5.23 -18.93
N PHE A 315 -17.66 5.51 -18.95
CA PHE A 315 -17.03 6.41 -18.00
C PHE A 315 -17.20 7.86 -18.42
N ASP A 316 -17.88 8.63 -17.61
CA ASP A 316 -18.17 10.05 -17.83
C ASP A 316 -17.69 10.94 -16.66
N ALA A 317 -17.94 12.23 -16.75
CA ALA A 317 -17.59 13.21 -15.73
C ALA A 317 -18.29 12.92 -14.36
N ALA A 318 -19.48 12.34 -14.39
CA ALA A 318 -20.21 11.99 -13.17
C ALA A 318 -19.53 10.79 -12.47
N ALA A 319 -19.12 9.79 -13.24
CA ALA A 319 -18.35 8.65 -12.74
C ALA A 319 -17.01 9.11 -12.16
N ALA A 320 -16.27 9.98 -12.85
CA ALA A 320 -15.03 10.56 -12.37
C ALA A 320 -15.20 11.30 -11.02
N CYS A 321 -16.25 12.13 -10.90
CA CYS A 321 -16.56 12.83 -9.65
C CYS A 321 -16.93 11.85 -8.52
N ALA A 322 -17.66 10.78 -8.83
CA ALA A 322 -18.01 9.74 -7.84
C ALA A 322 -16.78 9.01 -7.34
N GLU A 323 -15.84 8.64 -8.23
CA GLU A 323 -14.56 8.03 -7.87
C GLU A 323 -13.72 8.93 -6.96
N GLN A 324 -13.61 10.23 -7.29
CA GLN A 324 -12.87 11.18 -6.48
C GLN A 324 -13.45 11.31 -5.07
N LYS A 325 -14.78 11.39 -4.95
CA LYS A 325 -15.46 11.39 -3.63
C LYS A 325 -15.22 10.09 -2.86
N TYR A 326 -15.28 8.96 -3.55
CA TYR A 326 -14.99 7.67 -2.94
C TYR A 326 -13.54 7.59 -2.44
N ALA A 327 -12.58 8.00 -3.26
CA ALA A 327 -11.17 8.00 -2.91
C ALA A 327 -10.84 8.92 -1.73
N ALA A 328 -11.58 10.02 -1.54
CA ALA A 328 -11.38 10.94 -0.42
C ALA A 328 -11.59 10.28 0.96
N ALA A 329 -12.43 9.23 1.04
CA ALA A 329 -12.63 8.47 2.27
C ALA A 329 -11.37 7.70 2.72
N TYR A 330 -10.44 7.45 1.79
CA TYR A 330 -9.16 6.78 2.04
C TYR A 330 -8.01 7.76 2.29
N SER A 331 -8.31 9.01 2.63
CA SER A 331 -7.27 9.99 2.96
C SER A 331 -6.43 9.55 4.16
N TYR A 332 -5.17 9.99 4.19
CA TYR A 332 -4.29 9.75 5.34
C TYR A 332 -4.87 10.34 6.63
N ASP A 333 -5.56 11.47 6.55
CA ASP A 333 -6.22 12.09 7.71
C ASP A 333 -7.32 11.16 8.28
N SER A 334 -8.19 10.62 7.42
CA SER A 334 -9.22 9.65 7.84
C SER A 334 -8.62 8.40 8.50
N HIS A 335 -7.55 7.86 7.89
CA HIS A 335 -6.81 6.70 8.41
C HIS A 335 -6.22 6.95 9.80
N MET A 336 -5.51 8.07 9.96
CA MET A 336 -4.82 8.41 11.19
C MET A 336 -5.79 8.76 12.33
N ARG A 337 -6.92 9.41 12.01
CA ARG A 337 -7.99 9.67 13.01
C ARG A 337 -8.61 8.39 13.54
N GLN A 338 -8.81 7.37 12.71
CA GLN A 338 -9.28 6.06 13.16
C GLN A 338 -8.28 5.39 14.11
N TYR A 339 -6.97 5.45 13.82
CA TYR A 339 -5.96 4.96 14.76
C TYR A 339 -5.91 5.80 16.03
N TRP A 340 -6.05 7.13 15.94
CA TRP A 340 -6.06 7.98 17.10
C TRP A 340 -7.24 7.66 18.03
N ALA A 341 -8.45 7.48 17.48
CA ALA A 341 -9.61 7.04 18.23
C ALA A 341 -9.37 5.67 18.93
N LEU A 342 -8.73 4.74 18.22
CA LEU A 342 -8.34 3.44 18.78
C LEU A 342 -7.32 3.59 19.91
N TYR A 343 -6.33 4.50 19.81
CA TYR A 343 -5.33 4.71 20.84
C TYR A 343 -5.96 5.27 22.12
N THR A 344 -6.90 6.19 22.00
CA THR A 344 -7.54 6.91 23.10
C THR A 344 -8.82 6.25 23.62
N ASN A 345 -9.26 5.12 23.03
CA ASN A 345 -10.52 4.43 23.33
C ASN A 345 -11.75 5.37 23.19
N GLN A 346 -11.74 6.24 22.19
CA GLN A 346 -12.85 7.16 21.85
C GLN A 346 -13.80 6.58 20.81
#